data_639593ea6815eb1047b3795f51a65826
#
_entry.id   639593ea6815eb1047b3795f51a65826
#
_cell.length_a   1.000
_cell.length_b   1.000
_cell.length_c   1.000
_cell.angle_alpha   90.00
_cell.angle_beta   90.00
_cell.angle_gamma   90.00
#
_symmetry.space_group_name_H-M   'P 1'
#
loop_
_entity.id
_entity.type
_entity.pdbx_description
1 polymer ?
#
loop_
_entity_poly.entity_id
_entity_poly.type
_entity_poly.pdbx_seq_one_letter_code
_entity_poly.pdbx_strand_id
1 'polypeptide(L)'
;MKPFNRLLAAAAALLMSAGFAAAADLSYPIDHVLGRADAPITIVEYASTTCGHCANFHKTTLPRLKTEWIETGKAKLIYRDFPTGPRGLSVGASMIAHCVGDDRYFGLLGLIMDQQEKWMSAKNPLDELKKLAKLAGMGEDKVDECLKRQDLANALDARAKDAQEKLGIESTPSFVVGGKVLVGSQPFEELDKALKAVKK
;
A
#
# COMPACT_ATOMS: atom_id res chain seq x y z
N MET A 1 0.58 -63.37 46.33
CA MET A 1 0.03 -62.98 44.99
C MET A 1 -0.27 -61.50 45.04
N LYS A 2 0.55 -60.66 44.40
CA LYS A 2 0.37 -59.20 44.32
C LYS A 2 0.03 -58.84 42.89
N PRO A 3 -1.03 -58.05 42.58
CA PRO A 3 -1.31 -57.64 41.22
C PRO A 3 -0.41 -56.44 40.81
N PHE A 4 0.15 -56.52 39.65
CA PHE A 4 0.92 -55.51 38.96
C PHE A 4 0.00 -54.40 38.48
N ASN A 5 0.22 -53.20 39.01
CA ASN A 5 -0.47 -52.01 38.55
C ASN A 5 0.26 -51.40 37.37
N ARG A 6 -0.29 -51.50 36.17
CA ARG A 6 0.25 -50.88 34.94
C ARG A 6 -0.29 -49.44 34.89
N LEU A 7 0.61 -48.50 35.22
CA LEU A 7 0.40 -47.08 34.95
C LEU A 7 0.55 -46.80 33.45
N LEU A 8 -0.53 -46.54 32.77
CA LEU A 8 -0.57 -46.00 31.41
C LEU A 8 -0.25 -44.52 31.48
N ALA A 9 0.96 -44.13 31.08
CA ALA A 9 1.33 -42.76 30.85
C ALA A 9 0.73 -42.30 29.50
N ALA A 10 -0.35 -41.53 29.54
CA ALA A 10 -0.89 -40.86 28.37
C ALA A 10 0.00 -39.62 28.07
N ALA A 11 0.85 -39.74 27.05
CA ALA A 11 1.58 -38.59 26.50
C ALA A 11 0.59 -37.72 25.69
N ALA A 12 0.14 -36.61 26.26
CA ALA A 12 -0.61 -35.59 25.55
C ALA A 12 0.34 -34.84 24.62
N ALA A 13 0.34 -35.18 23.35
CA ALA A 13 1.00 -34.40 22.31
C ALA A 13 0.24 -33.09 22.10
N LEU A 14 0.74 -31.99 22.67
CA LEU A 14 0.29 -30.63 22.32
C LEU A 14 0.71 -30.36 20.88
N LEU A 15 -0.24 -30.50 19.95
CA LEU A 15 -0.12 -29.96 18.60
C LEU A 15 -0.21 -28.43 18.72
N MET A 16 0.95 -27.77 18.79
CA MET A 16 1.05 -26.33 18.51
C MET A 16 0.69 -26.12 17.03
N SER A 17 -0.59 -25.91 16.76
CA SER A 17 -1.03 -25.32 15.50
C SER A 17 -0.48 -23.88 15.46
N ALA A 18 0.65 -23.69 14.81
CA ALA A 18 1.10 -22.38 14.39
C ALA A 18 0.01 -21.85 13.42
N GLY A 19 -0.96 -21.13 13.97
CA GLY A 19 -1.90 -20.35 13.20
C GLY A 19 -1.11 -19.35 12.40
N PHE A 20 -0.95 -19.59 11.11
CA PHE A 20 -0.64 -18.52 10.17
C PHE A 20 -1.78 -17.52 10.31
N ALA A 21 -1.54 -16.43 11.05
CA ALA A 21 -2.40 -15.28 11.00
C ALA A 21 -2.39 -14.86 9.52
N ALA A 22 -3.45 -15.17 8.80
CA ALA A 22 -3.71 -14.55 7.51
C ALA A 22 -3.59 -13.06 7.76
N ALA A 23 -2.66 -12.38 7.08
CA ALA A 23 -2.55 -10.94 7.18
C ALA A 23 -3.96 -10.40 6.98
N ALA A 24 -4.53 -9.84 8.04
CA ALA A 24 -5.90 -9.41 8.06
C ALA A 24 -6.10 -8.54 6.84
N ASP A 25 -7.12 -8.85 6.05
CA ASP A 25 -7.55 -8.02 4.94
C ASP A 25 -8.08 -6.72 5.53
N LEU A 26 -7.14 -5.79 5.78
CA LEU A 26 -7.44 -4.47 6.32
C LEU A 26 -8.08 -3.67 5.18
N SER A 27 -9.39 -3.78 5.03
CA SER A 27 -10.16 -2.97 4.09
C SER A 27 -10.39 -1.58 4.68
N TYR A 28 -10.13 -0.55 3.89
CA TYR A 28 -10.36 0.85 4.28
C TYR A 28 -11.31 1.51 3.28
N PRO A 29 -12.28 2.33 3.75
CA PRO A 29 -13.22 3.03 2.87
C PRO A 29 -12.56 3.94 1.83
N ILE A 30 -11.30 4.30 2.05
CA ILE A 30 -10.50 5.17 1.16
C ILE A 30 -9.51 4.38 0.29
N ASP A 31 -9.62 3.06 0.20
CA ASP A 31 -8.78 2.28 -0.71
C ASP A 31 -9.21 2.50 -2.17
N HIS A 32 -8.24 2.83 -3.02
CA HIS A 32 -8.42 2.87 -4.47
C HIS A 32 -7.79 1.63 -5.10
N VAL A 33 -8.46 1.06 -6.10
CA VAL A 33 -8.03 -0.18 -6.75
C VAL A 33 -7.55 0.12 -8.17
N LEU A 34 -6.32 -0.27 -8.48
CA LEU A 34 -5.80 -0.30 -9.83
C LEU A 34 -5.99 -1.70 -10.42
N GLY A 35 -6.69 -1.79 -11.52
CA GLY A 35 -7.06 -3.06 -12.16
C GLY A 35 -8.50 -3.48 -11.85
N ARG A 36 -8.81 -4.73 -12.13
CA ARG A 36 -10.16 -5.28 -11.91
C ARG A 36 -10.41 -5.50 -10.42
N ALA A 37 -11.51 -5.00 -9.90
CA ALA A 37 -11.87 -5.14 -8.48
C ALA A 37 -12.03 -6.61 -8.06
N ASP A 38 -12.44 -7.49 -8.99
CA ASP A 38 -12.63 -8.92 -8.80
C ASP A 38 -11.38 -9.76 -9.09
N ALA A 39 -10.22 -9.13 -9.37
CA ALA A 39 -8.98 -9.85 -9.61
C ALA A 39 -8.61 -10.72 -8.39
N PRO A 40 -8.20 -12.00 -8.63
CA PRO A 40 -8.05 -12.99 -7.55
C PRO A 40 -6.89 -12.70 -6.59
N ILE A 41 -5.87 -11.94 -7.03
CA ILE A 41 -4.70 -11.62 -6.22
C ILE A 41 -4.69 -10.12 -5.92
N THR A 42 -4.54 -9.78 -4.65
CA THR A 42 -4.37 -8.39 -4.22
C THR A 42 -2.91 -8.14 -3.87
N ILE A 43 -2.35 -7.08 -4.45
CA ILE A 43 -1.08 -6.48 -4.07
C ILE A 43 -1.42 -5.23 -3.28
N VAL A 44 -0.97 -5.11 -2.05
CA VAL A 44 -1.08 -3.86 -1.28
C VAL A 44 0.30 -3.23 -1.21
N GLU A 45 0.44 -2.03 -1.74
CA GLU A 45 1.64 -1.21 -1.65
C GLU A 45 1.46 -0.18 -0.53
N TYR A 46 2.26 -0.26 0.52
CA TYR A 46 2.39 0.79 1.53
C TYR A 46 3.53 1.72 1.15
N ALA A 47 3.20 2.96 0.80
CA ALA A 47 4.15 3.88 0.22
C ALA A 47 3.89 5.34 0.62
N SER A 48 4.86 6.20 0.38
CA SER A 48 4.78 7.63 0.64
C SER A 48 5.03 8.42 -0.62
N THR A 49 4.26 9.46 -0.83
CA THR A 49 4.44 10.40 -1.95
C THR A 49 5.77 11.18 -1.87
N THR A 50 6.44 11.18 -0.72
CA THR A 50 7.76 11.82 -0.52
C THR A 50 8.92 10.80 -0.48
N CYS A 51 8.64 9.51 -0.62
CA CYS A 51 9.68 8.48 -0.62
C CYS A 51 10.29 8.27 -2.00
N GLY A 52 11.58 8.53 -2.17
CA GLY A 52 12.28 8.36 -3.45
C GLY A 52 12.29 6.91 -3.96
N HIS A 53 12.37 5.92 -3.07
CA HIS A 53 12.27 4.51 -3.46
C HIS A 53 10.87 4.15 -3.97
N CYS A 54 9.80 4.79 -3.43
CA CYS A 54 8.44 4.62 -3.94
C CYS A 54 8.31 5.22 -5.35
N ALA A 55 8.81 6.44 -5.56
CA ALA A 55 8.84 7.04 -6.88
C ALA A 55 9.63 6.19 -7.89
N ASN A 56 10.78 5.65 -7.48
CA ASN A 56 11.55 4.75 -8.34
C ASN A 56 10.76 3.48 -8.70
N PHE A 57 10.09 2.85 -7.75
CA PHE A 57 9.23 1.69 -8.02
C PHE A 57 8.14 2.02 -9.05
N HIS A 58 7.46 3.16 -8.87
CA HIS A 58 6.43 3.62 -9.81
C HIS A 58 6.97 3.87 -11.23
N LYS A 59 8.24 4.32 -11.36
CA LYS A 59 8.88 4.55 -12.66
C LYS A 59 9.40 3.28 -13.34
N THR A 60 9.95 2.36 -12.57
CA THR A 60 10.74 1.25 -13.13
C THR A 60 10.06 -0.11 -13.07
N THR A 61 9.34 -0.41 -11.99
CA THR A 61 8.76 -1.74 -11.75
C THR A 61 7.25 -1.79 -12.02
N LEU A 62 6.52 -0.78 -11.56
CA LEU A 62 5.06 -0.73 -11.70
C LEU A 62 4.58 -0.82 -13.15
N PRO A 63 5.21 -0.21 -14.17
CA PRO A 63 4.76 -0.34 -15.56
C PRO A 63 4.71 -1.79 -16.03
N ARG A 64 5.73 -2.57 -15.73
CA ARG A 64 5.77 -3.99 -16.08
C ARG A 64 4.77 -4.82 -15.27
N LEU A 65 4.62 -4.51 -13.99
CA LEU A 65 3.62 -5.14 -13.13
C LEU A 65 2.18 -4.89 -13.64
N LYS A 66 1.91 -3.67 -14.13
CA LYS A 66 0.64 -3.33 -14.76
C LYS A 66 0.38 -4.22 -15.98
N THR A 67 1.32 -4.27 -16.92
CA THR A 67 1.16 -5.00 -18.17
C THR A 67 1.01 -6.51 -17.98
N GLU A 68 1.81 -7.11 -17.08
CA GLU A 68 1.85 -8.57 -16.95
C GLU A 68 0.81 -9.15 -15.97
N TRP A 69 0.38 -8.36 -14.98
CA TRP A 69 -0.49 -8.84 -13.91
C TRP A 69 -1.81 -8.09 -13.77
N ILE A 70 -1.78 -6.74 -13.79
CA ILE A 70 -2.96 -5.94 -13.45
C ILE A 70 -3.90 -5.84 -14.65
N GLU A 71 -3.41 -5.41 -15.81
CA GLU A 71 -4.19 -5.26 -17.05
C GLU A 71 -4.68 -6.60 -17.58
N THR A 72 -3.98 -7.68 -17.28
CA THR A 72 -4.42 -9.05 -17.60
C THR A 72 -5.51 -9.58 -16.65
N GLY A 73 -5.87 -8.82 -15.60
CA GLY A 73 -6.86 -9.21 -14.61
C GLY A 73 -6.41 -10.32 -13.64
N LYS A 74 -5.13 -10.70 -13.63
CA LYS A 74 -4.56 -11.70 -12.70
C LYS A 74 -4.39 -11.17 -11.29
N ALA A 75 -4.10 -9.87 -11.16
CA ALA A 75 -3.94 -9.19 -9.89
C ALA A 75 -4.55 -7.79 -9.94
N LYS A 76 -4.76 -7.21 -8.77
CA LYS A 76 -5.08 -5.80 -8.56
C LYS A 76 -4.07 -5.18 -7.59
N LEU A 77 -3.84 -3.87 -7.71
CA LEU A 77 -3.01 -3.11 -6.79
C LEU A 77 -3.88 -2.16 -5.98
N ILE A 78 -3.65 -2.13 -4.67
CA ILE A 78 -4.15 -1.12 -3.75
C ILE A 78 -2.94 -0.34 -3.24
N TYR A 79 -2.94 0.97 -3.46
CA TYR A 79 -1.95 1.87 -2.86
C TYR A 79 -2.46 2.33 -1.50
N ARG A 80 -1.64 2.20 -0.48
CA ARG A 80 -1.93 2.67 0.88
C ARG A 80 -0.88 3.64 1.36
N ASP A 81 -1.35 4.81 1.73
CA ASP A 81 -0.46 5.86 2.24
C ASP A 81 0.20 5.44 3.54
N PHE A 82 1.51 5.60 3.56
CA PHE A 82 2.36 5.46 4.74
C PHE A 82 3.27 6.69 4.81
N PRO A 83 2.76 7.84 5.32
CA PRO A 83 3.45 9.11 5.24
C PRO A 83 4.82 9.08 5.93
N THR A 84 5.87 9.43 5.18
CA THR A 84 7.25 9.60 5.68
C THR A 84 7.63 11.09 5.71
N GLY A 85 8.85 11.43 6.15
CA GLY A 85 9.30 12.82 6.14
C GLY A 85 9.58 13.38 4.74
N PRO A 86 9.33 14.66 4.50
CA PRO A 86 8.64 15.64 5.34
C PRO A 86 7.12 15.38 5.39
N ARG A 87 6.62 15.06 6.59
CA ARG A 87 5.28 14.52 6.79
C ARG A 87 4.16 15.41 6.24
N GLY A 88 4.22 16.73 6.46
CA GLY A 88 3.20 17.66 5.95
C GLY A 88 3.07 17.62 4.43
N LEU A 89 4.18 17.53 3.71
CA LEU A 89 4.18 17.39 2.25
C LEU A 89 3.63 16.03 1.83
N SER A 90 4.04 14.95 2.52
CA SER A 90 3.55 13.61 2.21
C SER A 90 2.03 13.51 2.40
N VAL A 91 1.51 13.93 3.55
CA VAL A 91 0.07 13.91 3.82
C VAL A 91 -0.69 14.81 2.85
N GLY A 92 -0.21 16.04 2.59
CA GLY A 92 -0.86 16.97 1.67
C GLY A 92 -0.94 16.44 0.24
N ALA A 93 0.15 15.87 -0.29
CA ALA A 93 0.15 15.28 -1.63
C ALA A 93 -0.78 14.06 -1.73
N SER A 94 -0.80 13.22 -0.69
CA SER A 94 -1.74 12.08 -0.58
C SER A 94 -3.20 12.55 -0.56
N MET A 95 -3.52 13.55 0.27
CA MET A 95 -4.88 14.12 0.32
C MET A 95 -5.34 14.62 -1.04
N ILE A 96 -4.49 15.36 -1.75
CA ILE A 96 -4.79 15.86 -3.10
C ILE A 96 -5.09 14.71 -4.05
N ALA A 97 -4.29 13.62 -4.00
CA ALA A 97 -4.55 12.43 -4.80
C ALA A 97 -5.90 11.79 -4.48
N HIS A 98 -6.28 11.68 -3.20
CA HIS A 98 -7.58 11.13 -2.81
C HIS A 98 -8.76 12.03 -3.25
N CYS A 99 -8.61 13.34 -3.23
CA CYS A 99 -9.69 14.27 -3.54
C CYS A 99 -9.98 14.42 -5.06
N VAL A 100 -9.13 13.92 -5.94
CA VAL A 100 -9.35 14.06 -7.39
C VAL A 100 -10.50 13.18 -7.91
N GLY A 101 -10.90 12.18 -7.12
CA GLY A 101 -11.92 11.17 -7.45
C GLY A 101 -11.33 9.85 -7.95
N ASP A 102 -12.07 8.76 -7.74
CA ASP A 102 -11.61 7.39 -7.93
C ASP A 102 -11.01 7.12 -9.30
N ASP A 103 -11.72 7.54 -10.36
CA ASP A 103 -11.30 7.31 -11.75
C ASP A 103 -9.96 7.99 -12.10
N ARG A 104 -9.57 9.01 -11.36
CA ARG A 104 -8.38 9.83 -11.63
C ARG A 104 -7.27 9.66 -10.58
N TYR A 105 -7.56 8.94 -9.50
CA TYR A 105 -6.65 8.74 -8.39
C TYR A 105 -5.26 8.25 -8.83
N PHE A 106 -5.19 7.11 -9.51
CA PHE A 106 -3.91 6.55 -9.97
C PHE A 106 -3.23 7.39 -11.05
N GLY A 107 -4.00 8.13 -11.84
CA GLY A 107 -3.47 9.09 -12.79
C GLY A 107 -2.71 10.21 -12.09
N LEU A 108 -3.34 10.84 -11.08
CA LEU A 108 -2.71 11.91 -10.32
C LEU A 108 -1.57 11.39 -9.42
N LEU A 109 -1.76 10.26 -8.75
CA LEU A 109 -0.71 9.62 -7.95
C LEU A 109 0.53 9.34 -8.82
N GLY A 110 0.33 8.84 -10.04
CA GLY A 110 1.41 8.61 -11.00
C GLY A 110 2.17 9.89 -11.34
N LEU A 111 1.46 11.00 -11.59
CA LEU A 111 2.09 12.31 -11.83
C LEU A 111 2.87 12.83 -10.61
N ILE A 112 2.31 12.66 -9.41
CA ILE A 112 2.96 13.04 -8.15
C ILE A 112 4.27 12.24 -7.96
N MET A 113 4.25 10.93 -8.19
CA MET A 113 5.42 10.06 -8.08
C MET A 113 6.45 10.36 -9.18
N ASP A 114 6.00 10.55 -10.41
CA ASP A 114 6.90 10.81 -11.55
C ASP A 114 7.64 12.13 -11.40
N GLN A 115 6.96 13.18 -10.95
CA GLN A 115 7.54 14.51 -10.78
C GLN A 115 7.97 14.81 -9.33
N GLN A 116 8.17 13.77 -8.50
CA GLN A 116 8.43 13.90 -7.07
C GLN A 116 9.59 14.86 -6.77
N GLU A 117 10.73 14.68 -7.39
CA GLU A 117 11.92 15.52 -7.17
C GLU A 117 11.62 16.98 -7.51
N LYS A 118 10.92 17.23 -8.61
CA LYS A 118 10.59 18.58 -9.08
C LYS A 118 9.68 19.31 -8.10
N TRP A 119 8.58 18.68 -7.69
CA TRP A 119 7.64 19.39 -6.80
C TRP A 119 8.16 19.48 -5.36
N MET A 120 8.93 18.49 -4.88
CA MET A 120 9.51 18.54 -3.53
C MET A 120 10.61 19.58 -3.39
N SER A 121 11.43 19.81 -4.44
CA SER A 121 12.51 20.79 -4.43
C SER A 121 12.07 22.20 -4.82
N ALA A 122 10.82 22.39 -5.21
CA ALA A 122 10.30 23.69 -5.61
C ALA A 122 10.28 24.67 -4.42
N LYS A 123 10.41 25.96 -4.70
CA LYS A 123 10.29 27.03 -3.70
C LYS A 123 8.92 26.96 -2.97
N ASN A 124 7.87 26.60 -3.70
CA ASN A 124 6.54 26.33 -3.15
C ASN A 124 6.05 24.98 -3.70
N PRO A 125 6.22 23.89 -2.94
CA PRO A 125 5.76 22.55 -3.35
C PRO A 125 4.25 22.48 -3.61
N LEU A 126 3.43 23.24 -2.87
CA LEU A 126 1.99 23.23 -3.05
C LEU A 126 1.58 23.79 -4.43
N ASP A 127 2.25 24.82 -4.94
CA ASP A 127 1.96 25.35 -6.27
C ASP A 127 2.24 24.32 -7.37
N GLU A 128 3.32 23.53 -7.23
CA GLU A 128 3.60 22.45 -8.17
C GLU A 128 2.55 21.32 -8.06
N LEU A 129 2.15 20.94 -6.85
CA LEU A 129 1.07 19.96 -6.65
C LEU A 129 -0.26 20.44 -7.22
N LYS A 130 -0.61 21.73 -7.09
CA LYS A 130 -1.79 22.34 -7.74
C LYS A 130 -1.72 22.22 -9.26
N LYS A 131 -0.54 22.42 -9.86
CA LYS A 131 -0.36 22.21 -11.32
C LYS A 131 -0.61 20.76 -11.73
N LEU A 132 -0.10 19.79 -10.96
CA LEU A 132 -0.36 18.36 -11.21
C LEU A 132 -1.84 18.02 -11.05
N ALA A 133 -2.49 18.52 -10.00
CA ALA A 133 -3.93 18.36 -9.78
C ALA A 133 -4.75 18.92 -10.93
N LYS A 134 -4.37 20.09 -11.48
CA LYS A 134 -5.00 20.70 -12.65
C LYS A 134 -4.86 19.83 -13.90
N LEU A 135 -3.72 19.20 -14.12
CA LEU A 135 -3.54 18.23 -15.22
C LEU A 135 -4.48 17.02 -15.08
N ALA A 136 -4.79 16.62 -13.84
CA ALA A 136 -5.76 15.58 -13.54
C ALA A 136 -7.22 16.09 -13.50
N GLY A 137 -7.48 17.36 -13.88
CA GLY A 137 -8.83 17.95 -13.93
C GLY A 137 -9.38 18.41 -12.57
N MET A 138 -8.51 18.69 -11.57
CA MET A 138 -8.90 19.23 -10.27
C MET A 138 -8.47 20.69 -10.16
N GLY A 139 -9.43 21.60 -9.99
CA GLY A 139 -9.16 23.03 -9.84
C GLY A 139 -8.53 23.39 -8.50
N GLU A 140 -7.88 24.55 -8.44
CA GLU A 140 -7.13 25.01 -7.24
C GLU A 140 -8.03 25.14 -6.01
N ASP A 141 -9.24 25.69 -6.16
CA ASP A 141 -10.19 25.82 -5.05
C ASP A 141 -10.51 24.46 -4.41
N LYS A 142 -10.66 23.41 -5.24
CA LYS A 142 -10.87 22.05 -4.74
C LYS A 142 -9.65 21.47 -4.05
N VAL A 143 -8.44 21.83 -4.46
CA VAL A 143 -7.22 21.49 -3.74
C VAL A 143 -7.20 22.13 -2.37
N ASP A 144 -7.53 23.43 -2.29
CA ASP A 144 -7.55 24.16 -1.03
C ASP A 144 -8.65 23.67 -0.06
N GLU A 145 -9.80 23.27 -0.59
CA GLU A 145 -10.85 22.59 0.19
C GLU A 145 -10.41 21.21 0.68
N CYS A 146 -9.79 20.44 -0.19
CA CYS A 146 -9.27 19.10 0.14
C CYS A 146 -8.27 19.16 1.31
N LEU A 147 -7.33 20.09 1.27
CA LEU A 147 -6.30 20.24 2.30
C LEU A 147 -6.84 20.66 3.68
N LYS A 148 -8.08 21.09 3.77
CA LYS A 148 -8.79 21.38 5.03
C LYS A 148 -9.46 20.15 5.64
N ARG A 149 -9.51 19.02 4.93
CA ARG A 149 -10.18 17.78 5.37
C ARG A 149 -9.38 17.06 6.44
N GLN A 150 -9.59 17.43 7.69
CA GLN A 150 -8.94 16.77 8.84
C GLN A 150 -9.36 15.31 8.98
N ASP A 151 -10.59 14.96 8.60
CA ASP A 151 -11.08 13.59 8.55
C ASP A 151 -10.22 12.70 7.65
N LEU A 152 -9.87 13.19 6.46
CA LEU A 152 -9.01 12.48 5.51
C LEU A 152 -7.58 12.36 6.05
N ALA A 153 -7.00 13.44 6.55
CA ALA A 153 -5.66 13.41 7.14
C ALA A 153 -5.57 12.37 8.28
N ASN A 154 -6.57 12.35 9.17
CA ASN A 154 -6.64 11.40 10.27
C ASN A 154 -6.79 9.94 9.77
N ALA A 155 -7.55 9.72 8.69
CA ALA A 155 -7.71 8.39 8.10
C ALA A 155 -6.40 7.86 7.50
N LEU A 156 -5.60 8.73 6.85
CA LEU A 156 -4.28 8.36 6.32
C LEU A 156 -3.33 7.98 7.46
N ASP A 157 -3.35 8.74 8.56
CA ASP A 157 -2.52 8.47 9.73
C ASP A 157 -2.93 7.18 10.44
N ALA A 158 -4.23 6.94 10.60
CA ALA A 158 -4.74 5.72 11.21
C ALA A 158 -4.34 4.48 10.39
N ARG A 159 -4.38 4.57 9.05
CA ARG A 159 -3.94 3.51 8.14
C ARG A 159 -2.45 3.18 8.31
N ALA A 160 -1.60 4.20 8.36
CA ALA A 160 -0.17 4.02 8.58
C ALA A 160 0.11 3.37 9.95
N LYS A 161 -0.58 3.82 11.00
CA LYS A 161 -0.50 3.23 12.34
C LYS A 161 -0.93 1.76 12.35
N ASP A 162 -2.05 1.44 11.73
CA ASP A 162 -2.52 0.07 11.60
C ASP A 162 -1.52 -0.83 10.88
N ALA A 163 -0.87 -0.33 9.82
CA ALA A 163 0.16 -1.07 9.10
C ALA A 163 1.38 -1.36 10.00
N GLN A 164 1.79 -0.42 10.84
CA GLN A 164 2.85 -0.63 11.81
C GLN A 164 2.46 -1.67 12.86
N GLU A 165 1.30 -1.50 13.50
CA GLU A 165 0.89 -2.32 14.65
C GLU A 165 0.49 -3.75 14.24
N LYS A 166 -0.19 -3.90 13.08
CA LYS A 166 -0.77 -5.18 12.67
C LYS A 166 0.09 -5.97 11.70
N LEU A 167 0.93 -5.29 10.91
CA LEU A 167 1.74 -5.91 9.86
C LEU A 167 3.25 -5.73 10.08
N GLY A 168 3.68 -4.96 11.07
CA GLY A 168 5.10 -4.67 11.33
C GLY A 168 5.77 -3.87 10.22
N ILE A 169 4.99 -3.06 9.46
CA ILE A 169 5.54 -2.24 8.38
C ILE A 169 6.16 -0.98 8.98
N GLU A 170 7.46 -0.80 8.79
CA GLU A 170 8.24 0.31 9.34
C GLU A 170 8.92 1.17 8.26
N SER A 171 8.85 0.75 7.00
CA SER A 171 9.53 1.43 5.89
C SER A 171 8.74 1.38 4.59
N THR A 172 9.06 2.29 3.66
CA THR A 172 8.43 2.41 2.36
C THR A 172 9.43 2.30 1.21
N PRO A 173 9.00 1.71 0.08
CA PRO A 173 7.76 0.98 -0.09
C PRO A 173 7.80 -0.36 0.64
N SER A 174 6.64 -0.88 1.06
CA SER A 174 6.45 -2.26 1.50
C SER A 174 5.24 -2.84 0.81
N PHE A 175 5.30 -4.12 0.46
CA PHE A 175 4.24 -4.79 -0.29
C PHE A 175 3.67 -5.95 0.51
N VAL A 176 2.34 -6.11 0.47
CA VAL A 176 1.68 -7.30 1.00
C VAL A 176 1.11 -8.10 -0.17
N VAL A 177 1.56 -9.35 -0.33
CA VAL A 177 1.13 -10.26 -1.38
C VAL A 177 0.88 -11.64 -0.77
N GLY A 178 -0.35 -12.14 -0.89
CA GLY A 178 -0.70 -13.46 -0.34
C GLY A 178 -0.39 -13.60 1.16
N GLY A 179 -0.57 -12.53 1.93
CA GLY A 179 -0.29 -12.47 3.37
C GLY A 179 1.18 -12.31 3.76
N LYS A 180 2.09 -12.21 2.80
CA LYS A 180 3.52 -11.99 3.05
C LYS A 180 3.88 -10.52 2.87
N VAL A 181 4.67 -9.98 3.79
CA VAL A 181 5.23 -8.63 3.68
C VAL A 181 6.60 -8.71 2.99
N LEU A 182 6.74 -7.92 1.92
CA LEU A 182 8.00 -7.71 1.21
C LEU A 182 8.44 -6.26 1.46
N VAL A 183 9.57 -6.09 2.14
CA VAL A 183 10.05 -4.76 2.57
C VAL A 183 11.01 -4.18 1.54
N GLY A 184 10.88 -2.88 1.26
CA GLY A 184 11.73 -2.14 0.35
C GLY A 184 11.28 -2.20 -1.12
N SER A 185 11.98 -1.42 -1.96
CA SER A 185 11.72 -1.41 -3.40
C SER A 185 12.04 -2.77 -4.00
N GLN A 186 11.00 -3.46 -4.47
CA GLN A 186 11.13 -4.79 -5.06
C GLN A 186 11.36 -4.69 -6.58
N PRO A 187 12.34 -5.43 -7.12
CA PRO A 187 12.41 -5.62 -8.56
C PRO A 187 11.21 -6.46 -9.03
N PHE A 188 10.88 -6.35 -10.31
CA PHE A 188 9.72 -7.04 -10.88
C PHE A 188 9.75 -8.55 -10.60
N GLU A 189 10.93 -9.18 -10.72
CA GLU A 189 11.13 -10.63 -10.58
C GLU A 189 10.74 -11.15 -9.19
N GLU A 190 11.01 -10.38 -8.13
CA GLU A 190 10.62 -10.75 -6.76
C GLU A 190 9.11 -10.64 -6.55
N LEU A 191 8.47 -9.60 -7.08
CA LEU A 191 7.01 -9.49 -7.06
C LEU A 191 6.35 -10.58 -7.89
N ASP A 192 6.85 -10.87 -9.09
CA ASP A 192 6.36 -11.93 -9.98
C ASP A 192 6.44 -13.31 -9.28
N LYS A 193 7.56 -13.59 -8.63
CA LYS A 193 7.75 -14.82 -7.84
C LYS A 193 6.75 -14.89 -6.68
N ALA A 194 6.56 -13.79 -5.95
CA ALA A 194 5.61 -13.74 -4.85
C ALA A 194 4.16 -13.96 -5.34
N LEU A 195 3.79 -13.33 -6.45
CA LEU A 195 2.47 -13.44 -7.06
C LEU A 195 2.19 -14.87 -7.57
N LYS A 196 3.16 -15.51 -8.21
CA LYS A 196 3.07 -16.93 -8.65
C LYS A 196 2.95 -17.90 -7.48
N ALA A 197 3.46 -17.55 -6.31
CA ALA A 197 3.38 -18.38 -5.11
C ALA A 197 2.04 -18.29 -4.37
N VAL A 198 1.16 -17.33 -4.71
CA VAL A 198 -0.17 -17.22 -4.12
C VAL A 198 -1.01 -18.41 -4.60
N LYS A 199 -1.38 -19.28 -3.65
CA LYS A 199 -2.29 -20.40 -3.94
C LYS A 199 -3.69 -19.85 -4.22
N LYS A 200 -4.28 -20.29 -5.32
CA LYS A 200 -5.68 -20.00 -5.67
C LYS A 200 -6.63 -20.76 -4.76
#